data_631ff4a2e57552ee651b341fabeb4382
#
_entry.id   631ff4a2e57552ee651b341fabeb4382
#
_cell.length_a   1.000
_cell.length_b   1.000
_cell.length_c   1.000
_cell.angle_alpha   90.00
_cell.angle_beta   90.00
_cell.angle_gamma   90.00
#
_symmetry.space_group_name_H-M   'P 1'
#
loop_
_entity.id
_entity.type
_entity.pdbx_description
1 polymer ?
#
loop_
_entity_poly.entity_id
_entity_poly.type
_entity_poly.pdbx_seq_one_letter_code
_entity_poly.pdbx_strand_id
1 'polypeptide(L)'
;MRFKASTIFVTGGAGFIGSAEVRHLLHTTHDRVVNIDKCTYAANLDSLPGANENLNYAFEKQCICDGSGLRYLFEKYRPDAVMNLAAESHVDRSIDGPGDFMQTNIIGTFTLLQETLRHWRSLSPEKRGTFRFL
;
A
#
# COMPACT_ATOMS: atom_id res chain seq x y z
N MET A 1 6.22 24.41 14.98
CA MET A 1 6.93 23.32 14.30
C MET A 1 6.00 22.73 13.22
N ARG A 2 6.33 22.92 11.96
CA ARG A 2 5.55 22.24 10.90
C ARG A 2 6.11 20.84 10.74
N PHE A 3 5.36 19.82 11.12
CA PHE A 3 5.70 18.45 10.76
C PHE A 3 5.64 18.36 9.24
N LYS A 4 6.70 17.89 8.63
CA LYS A 4 6.73 17.63 7.19
C LYS A 4 5.75 16.48 6.92
N ALA A 5 4.79 16.70 6.03
CA ALA A 5 3.88 15.67 5.61
C ALA A 5 4.67 14.47 5.05
N SER A 6 4.33 13.27 5.49
CA SER A 6 4.93 12.02 5.04
C SER A 6 4.17 11.48 3.82
N THR A 7 4.81 10.63 3.05
CA THR A 7 4.14 9.83 2.02
C THR A 7 3.98 8.41 2.52
N ILE A 8 2.76 7.91 2.56
CA ILE A 8 2.40 6.59 3.08
C ILE A 8 1.85 5.74 1.94
N PHE A 9 2.44 4.58 1.70
CA PHE A 9 1.86 3.55 0.85
C PHE A 9 0.88 2.71 1.66
N VAL A 10 -0.34 2.54 1.16
CA VAL A 10 -1.33 1.61 1.69
C VAL A 10 -1.64 0.60 0.60
N THR A 11 -1.16 -0.63 0.75
CA THR A 11 -1.52 -1.71 -0.17
C THR A 11 -2.85 -2.32 0.25
N GLY A 12 -3.66 -2.75 -0.71
CA GLY A 12 -5.01 -3.25 -0.41
C GLY A 12 -5.97 -2.16 0.07
N GLY A 13 -5.69 -0.90 -0.27
CA GLY A 13 -6.46 0.26 0.20
C GLY A 13 -7.88 0.36 -0.38
N ALA A 14 -8.25 -0.47 -1.36
CA ALA A 14 -9.63 -0.61 -1.85
C ALA A 14 -10.39 -1.76 -1.16
N GLY A 15 -9.75 -2.53 -0.27
CA GLY A 15 -10.37 -3.57 0.55
C GLY A 15 -11.11 -3.00 1.77
N PHE A 16 -11.72 -3.90 2.55
CA PHE A 16 -12.54 -3.51 3.69
C PHE A 16 -11.73 -2.75 4.76
N ILE A 17 -10.65 -3.34 5.25
CA ILE A 17 -9.77 -2.71 6.26
C ILE A 17 -8.98 -1.57 5.63
N GLY A 18 -8.40 -1.79 4.44
CA GLY A 18 -7.56 -0.81 3.77
C GLY A 18 -8.29 0.49 3.45
N SER A 19 -9.55 0.43 3.00
CA SER A 19 -10.35 1.63 2.72
C SER A 19 -10.67 2.43 3.99
N ALA A 20 -10.89 1.75 5.11
CA ALA A 20 -11.07 2.41 6.41
C ALA A 20 -9.80 3.16 6.84
N GLU A 21 -8.65 2.54 6.66
CA GLU A 21 -7.36 3.16 6.98
C GLU A 21 -7.05 4.35 6.06
N VAL A 22 -7.27 4.22 4.76
CA VAL A 22 -7.11 5.34 3.81
C VAL A 22 -7.98 6.52 4.22
N ARG A 23 -9.27 6.30 4.53
CA ARG A 23 -10.15 7.37 5.01
C ARG A 23 -9.64 7.98 6.31
N HIS A 24 -9.21 7.15 7.26
CA HIS A 24 -8.67 7.62 8.53
C HIS A 24 -7.48 8.56 8.31
N LEU A 25 -6.48 8.14 7.55
CA LEU A 25 -5.30 8.94 7.25
C LEU A 25 -5.65 10.27 6.56
N LEU A 26 -6.52 10.25 5.55
CA LEU A 26 -6.92 11.45 4.83
C LEU A 26 -7.70 12.46 5.68
N HIS A 27 -8.42 12.00 6.71
CA HIS A 27 -9.21 12.86 7.59
C HIS A 27 -8.41 13.38 8.81
N THR A 28 -7.44 12.61 9.28
CA THR A 28 -6.76 12.89 10.56
C THR A 28 -5.34 13.42 10.40
N THR A 29 -4.76 13.29 9.21
CA THR A 29 -3.39 13.73 8.93
C THR A 29 -3.33 14.66 7.72
N HIS A 30 -2.15 15.25 7.50
CA HIS A 30 -1.82 15.96 6.27
C HIS A 30 -0.89 15.15 5.37
N ASP A 31 -0.73 13.85 5.66
CA ASP A 31 0.13 12.96 4.91
C ASP A 31 -0.44 12.66 3.53
N ARG A 32 0.46 12.41 2.59
CA ARG A 32 0.10 11.92 1.27
C ARG A 32 -0.13 10.42 1.34
N VAL A 33 -1.30 9.96 0.94
CA VAL A 33 -1.67 8.54 0.89
C VAL A 33 -1.66 8.06 -0.55
N VAL A 34 -0.85 7.06 -0.84
CA VAL A 34 -0.83 6.35 -2.13
C VAL A 34 -1.47 4.99 -1.90
N ASN A 35 -2.69 4.84 -2.40
CA ASN A 35 -3.44 3.58 -2.35
C ASN A 35 -3.00 2.69 -3.51
N ILE A 36 -2.42 1.54 -3.19
CA ILE A 36 -1.93 0.54 -4.15
C ILE A 36 -2.83 -0.69 -4.07
N ASP A 37 -3.61 -0.94 -5.12
CA ASP A 37 -4.53 -2.08 -5.14
C ASP A 37 -4.65 -2.65 -6.55
N LYS A 38 -4.67 -3.97 -6.67
CA LYS A 38 -4.88 -4.65 -7.96
C LYS A 38 -6.35 -4.68 -8.39
N CYS A 39 -7.27 -4.27 -7.48
CA CYS A 39 -8.72 -4.26 -7.69
C CYS A 39 -9.28 -5.63 -8.07
N THR A 40 -9.11 -6.60 -7.17
CA THR A 40 -9.79 -7.89 -7.26
C THR A 40 -11.25 -7.77 -6.82
N TYR A 41 -11.96 -8.90 -6.81
CA TYR A 41 -13.35 -9.01 -6.33
C TYR A 41 -13.60 -8.42 -4.93
N ALA A 42 -12.59 -8.39 -4.06
CA ALA A 42 -12.68 -7.83 -2.70
C ALA A 42 -12.54 -6.31 -2.66
N ALA A 43 -12.10 -5.69 -3.75
CA ALA A 43 -11.86 -4.25 -3.83
C ALA A 43 -13.12 -3.50 -4.21
N ASN A 44 -13.40 -2.41 -3.49
CA ASN A 44 -14.50 -1.52 -3.80
C ASN A 44 -14.05 -0.06 -3.64
N LEU A 45 -13.83 0.63 -4.76
CA LEU A 45 -13.45 2.04 -4.77
C LEU A 45 -14.60 2.96 -4.30
N ASP A 46 -15.85 2.49 -4.33
CA ASP A 46 -17.00 3.22 -3.76
C ASP A 46 -16.89 3.37 -2.23
N SER A 47 -16.02 2.57 -1.59
CA SER A 47 -15.68 2.71 -0.16
C SER A 47 -14.81 3.94 0.13
N LEU A 48 -14.35 4.64 -0.90
CA LEU A 48 -13.49 5.82 -0.82
C LEU A 48 -14.16 7.06 -1.46
N PRO A 49 -15.38 7.44 -1.02
CA PRO A 49 -16.08 8.56 -1.61
C PRO A 49 -15.29 9.86 -1.43
N GLY A 50 -15.14 10.63 -2.51
CA GLY A 50 -14.42 11.91 -2.49
C GLY A 50 -12.89 11.82 -2.36
N ALA A 51 -12.31 10.61 -2.25
CA ALA A 51 -10.86 10.47 -2.12
C ALA A 51 -10.13 11.05 -3.35
N ASN A 52 -10.64 10.85 -4.55
CA ASN A 52 -10.05 11.35 -5.79
C ASN A 52 -10.00 12.89 -5.88
N GLU A 53 -10.80 13.59 -5.09
CA GLU A 53 -10.81 15.06 -5.00
C GLU A 53 -9.79 15.57 -3.98
N ASN A 54 -9.24 14.70 -3.16
CA ASN A 54 -8.25 15.06 -2.15
C ASN A 54 -6.85 15.11 -2.79
N LEU A 55 -6.20 16.29 -2.72
CA LEU A 55 -4.87 16.53 -3.28
C LEU A 55 -3.77 15.66 -2.64
N ASN A 56 -4.02 15.13 -1.45
CA ASN A 56 -3.11 14.23 -0.73
C ASN A 56 -3.37 12.75 -1.03
N TYR A 57 -4.27 12.42 -1.93
CA TYR A 57 -4.58 11.04 -2.32
C TYR A 57 -4.10 10.75 -3.74
N ALA A 58 -3.55 9.56 -3.92
CA ALA A 58 -3.28 8.98 -5.23
C ALA A 58 -3.69 7.51 -5.23
N PHE A 59 -4.25 7.06 -6.34
CA PHE A 59 -4.56 5.65 -6.57
C PHE A 59 -3.66 5.08 -7.66
N GLU A 60 -3.05 3.93 -7.37
CA GLU A 60 -2.24 3.18 -8.33
C GLU A 60 -2.75 1.73 -8.42
N LYS A 61 -3.26 1.38 -9.60
CA LYS A 61 -3.68 0.00 -9.87
C LYS A 61 -2.44 -0.87 -10.10
N GLN A 62 -2.00 -1.55 -9.06
CA GLN A 62 -0.76 -2.33 -9.07
C GLN A 62 -0.89 -3.58 -8.21
N CYS A 63 -0.36 -4.71 -8.70
CA CYS A 63 -0.22 -5.93 -7.91
C CYS A 63 1.06 -5.89 -7.08
N ILE A 64 0.98 -6.28 -5.80
CA ILE A 64 2.17 -6.39 -4.93
C ILE A 64 3.13 -7.50 -5.35
N CYS A 65 2.71 -8.41 -6.25
CA CYS A 65 3.58 -9.44 -6.84
C CYS A 65 4.44 -8.92 -8.00
N ASP A 66 4.15 -7.74 -8.53
CA ASP A 66 4.91 -7.12 -9.62
C ASP A 66 6.02 -6.23 -9.07
N GLY A 67 7.21 -6.79 -8.92
CA GLY A 67 8.37 -6.08 -8.39
C GLY A 67 8.80 -4.87 -9.23
N SER A 68 8.70 -4.94 -10.56
CA SER A 68 9.05 -3.82 -11.44
C SER A 68 8.07 -2.66 -11.32
N GLY A 69 6.77 -2.96 -11.26
CA GLY A 69 5.74 -1.96 -11.01
C GLY A 69 5.88 -1.30 -9.64
N LEU A 70 6.12 -2.09 -8.59
CA LEU A 70 6.39 -1.55 -7.25
C LEU A 70 7.62 -0.66 -7.23
N ARG A 71 8.72 -1.08 -7.86
CA ARG A 71 9.95 -0.29 -7.97
C ARG A 71 9.70 1.08 -8.56
N TYR A 72 8.96 1.13 -9.67
CA TYR A 72 8.55 2.39 -10.29
C TYR A 72 7.77 3.28 -9.32
N LEU A 73 6.83 2.70 -8.54
CA LEU A 73 6.07 3.46 -7.55
C LEU A 73 6.95 3.99 -6.40
N PHE A 74 7.89 3.19 -5.90
CA PHE A 74 8.86 3.63 -4.89
C PHE A 74 9.73 4.79 -5.39
N GLU A 75 10.17 4.75 -6.63
CA GLU A 75 10.96 5.82 -7.26
C GLU A 75 10.12 7.09 -7.47
N LYS A 76 8.87 6.93 -7.93
CA LYS A 76 7.94 8.02 -8.20
C LYS A 76 7.50 8.78 -6.92
N TYR A 77 7.15 8.05 -5.89
CA TYR A 77 6.52 8.62 -4.69
C TYR A 77 7.45 8.76 -3.49
N ARG A 78 8.53 7.98 -3.43
CA ARG A 78 9.52 7.97 -2.35
C ARG A 78 8.89 7.92 -0.96
N PRO A 79 8.14 6.86 -0.62
CA PRO A 79 7.36 6.80 0.62
C PRO A 79 8.25 6.83 1.86
N ASP A 80 7.69 7.36 2.94
CA ASP A 80 8.28 7.37 4.28
C ASP A 80 7.76 6.21 5.14
N ALA A 81 6.65 5.58 4.73
CA ALA A 81 6.10 4.38 5.36
C ALA A 81 5.33 3.51 4.35
N VAL A 82 5.20 2.23 4.68
CA VAL A 82 4.40 1.24 3.94
C VAL A 82 3.49 0.51 4.93
N MET A 83 2.19 0.48 4.64
CA MET A 83 1.20 -0.32 5.35
C MET A 83 0.70 -1.41 4.40
N ASN A 84 1.06 -2.67 4.68
CA ASN A 84 0.70 -3.80 3.83
C ASN A 84 -0.61 -4.44 4.30
N LEU A 85 -1.73 -4.01 3.70
CA LEU A 85 -3.06 -4.57 3.96
C LEU A 85 -3.58 -5.41 2.79
N ALA A 86 -2.79 -5.53 1.71
CA ALA A 86 -3.14 -6.40 0.58
C ALA A 86 -3.00 -7.87 0.99
N ALA A 87 -4.10 -8.59 0.94
CA ALA A 87 -4.15 -10.01 1.23
C ALA A 87 -5.37 -10.67 0.58
N GLU A 88 -5.25 -11.95 0.29
CA GLU A 88 -6.41 -12.82 0.06
C GLU A 88 -6.88 -13.34 1.43
N SER A 89 -8.16 -13.16 1.76
CA SER A 89 -8.71 -13.44 3.09
C SER A 89 -9.98 -14.29 3.12
N HIS A 90 -10.59 -14.61 1.97
CA HIS A 90 -11.78 -15.45 1.89
C HIS A 90 -11.45 -16.92 2.07
N VAL A 91 -11.82 -17.51 3.22
CA VAL A 91 -11.51 -18.90 3.61
C VAL A 91 -11.98 -19.92 2.58
N ASP A 92 -13.22 -19.81 2.08
CA ASP A 92 -13.76 -20.77 1.09
C ASP A 92 -12.92 -20.78 -0.18
N ARG A 93 -12.45 -19.63 -0.65
CA ARG A 93 -11.55 -19.54 -1.80
C ARG A 93 -10.17 -20.10 -1.54
N SER A 94 -9.70 -20.14 -0.29
CA SER A 94 -8.41 -20.74 0.07
C SER A 94 -8.41 -22.26 -0.10
N ILE A 95 -9.59 -22.89 0.00
CA ILE A 95 -9.78 -24.31 -0.21
C ILE A 95 -9.80 -24.65 -1.70
N ASP A 96 -10.55 -23.88 -2.49
CA ASP A 96 -10.74 -24.12 -3.92
C ASP A 96 -9.58 -23.62 -4.78
N GLY A 97 -8.92 -22.55 -4.36
CA GLY A 97 -7.81 -21.90 -5.08
C GLY A 97 -6.67 -21.48 -4.16
N PRO A 98 -5.97 -22.42 -3.48
CA PRO A 98 -4.90 -22.08 -2.53
C PRO A 98 -3.72 -21.36 -3.19
N GLY A 99 -3.53 -21.51 -4.50
CA GLY A 99 -2.46 -20.85 -5.25
C GLY A 99 -2.54 -19.32 -5.19
N ASP A 100 -3.73 -18.75 -5.27
CA ASP A 100 -3.93 -17.29 -5.20
C ASP A 100 -3.55 -16.74 -3.82
N PHE A 101 -3.85 -17.49 -2.75
CA PHE A 101 -3.45 -17.17 -1.39
C PHE A 101 -1.93 -17.16 -1.22
N MET A 102 -1.28 -18.20 -1.71
CA MET A 102 0.18 -18.29 -1.68
C MET A 102 0.82 -17.18 -2.50
N GLN A 103 0.30 -16.92 -3.69
CA GLN A 103 0.81 -15.89 -4.58
C GLN A 103 0.69 -14.51 -3.93
N THR A 104 -0.47 -14.14 -3.40
CA THR A 104 -0.68 -12.82 -2.80
C THR A 104 -0.03 -12.70 -1.42
N ASN A 105 -0.32 -13.65 -0.51
CA ASN A 105 0.06 -13.49 0.90
C ASN A 105 1.52 -13.84 1.16
N ILE A 106 2.12 -14.72 0.37
CA ILE A 106 3.53 -15.10 0.52
C ILE A 106 4.39 -14.37 -0.49
N ILE A 107 4.20 -14.64 -1.79
CA ILE A 107 5.06 -14.07 -2.84
C ILE A 107 4.87 -12.56 -2.93
N GLY A 108 3.64 -12.06 -2.88
CA GLY A 108 3.36 -10.63 -2.92
C GLY A 108 3.97 -9.88 -1.74
N THR A 109 3.82 -10.41 -0.53
CA THR A 109 4.44 -9.81 0.67
C THR A 109 5.97 -9.82 0.58
N PHE A 110 6.55 -10.94 0.13
CA PHE A 110 8.00 -11.04 -0.10
C PHE A 110 8.47 -10.00 -1.12
N THR A 111 7.79 -9.89 -2.27
CA THR A 111 8.15 -8.95 -3.33
C THR A 111 8.08 -7.50 -2.84
N LEU A 112 7.02 -7.15 -2.11
CA LEU A 112 6.86 -5.83 -1.52
C LEU A 112 7.97 -5.53 -0.51
N LEU A 113 8.32 -6.50 0.35
CA LEU A 113 9.42 -6.36 1.31
C LEU A 113 10.77 -6.16 0.61
N GLN A 114 11.05 -6.88 -0.48
CA GLN A 114 12.28 -6.71 -1.25
C GLN A 114 12.41 -5.31 -1.85
N GLU A 115 11.34 -4.79 -2.46
CA GLU A 115 11.35 -3.44 -3.03
C GLU A 115 11.37 -2.36 -1.94
N THR A 116 10.71 -2.60 -0.80
CA THR A 116 10.80 -1.74 0.38
C THR A 116 12.23 -1.69 0.92
N LEU A 117 12.90 -2.83 1.07
CA LEU A 117 14.28 -2.91 1.53
C LEU A 117 15.23 -2.18 0.58
N ARG A 118 15.03 -2.34 -0.73
CA ARG A 118 15.79 -1.63 -1.75
C ARG A 118 15.63 -0.11 -1.60
N HIS A 119 14.40 0.36 -1.46
CA HIS A 119 14.09 1.77 -1.21
C HIS A 119 14.74 2.27 0.09
N TRP A 120 14.54 1.55 1.19
CA TRP A 120 15.10 1.88 2.50
C TRP A 120 16.63 2.04 2.45
N ARG A 121 17.33 1.14 1.73
CA ARG A 121 18.80 1.24 1.54
C ARG A 121 19.22 2.49 0.78
N SER A 122 18.37 3.05 -0.05
CA SER A 122 18.63 4.29 -0.79
C SER A 122 18.41 5.57 0.02
N LEU A 123 17.78 5.47 1.20
CA LEU A 123 17.46 6.60 2.05
C LEU A 123 18.69 7.09 2.84
N SER A 124 18.66 8.37 3.25
CA SER A 124 19.64 8.89 4.21
C SER A 124 19.54 8.18 5.57
N PRO A 125 20.60 8.17 6.39
CA PRO A 125 20.56 7.55 7.72
C PRO A 125 19.42 8.04 8.60
N GLU A 126 19.10 9.34 8.55
CA GLU A 126 17.99 9.95 9.27
C GLU A 126 16.64 9.35 8.84
N LYS A 127 16.39 9.31 7.54
CA LYS A 127 15.15 8.73 6.98
C LYS A 127 15.03 7.23 7.22
N ARG A 128 16.14 6.48 7.22
CA ARG A 128 16.13 5.06 7.57
C ARG A 128 15.64 4.82 9.00
N GLY A 129 16.05 5.68 9.94
CA GLY A 129 15.64 5.57 11.34
C GLY A 129 14.16 5.82 11.59
N THR A 130 13.53 6.62 10.75
CA THR A 130 12.10 6.98 10.87
C THR A 130 11.18 6.16 9.95
N PHE A 131 11.73 5.46 8.96
CA PHE A 131 10.94 4.65 8.03
C PHE A 131 10.22 3.51 8.77
N ARG A 132 8.97 3.23 8.38
CA ARG A 132 8.16 2.13 8.97
C ARG A 132 7.57 1.26 7.88
N PHE A 133 7.56 -0.05 8.17
CA PHE A 133 6.81 -1.06 7.43
C PHE A 133 5.90 -1.78 8.43
N LEU A 134 4.60 -1.86 8.11
CA LEU A 134 3.55 -2.45 8.94
C LEU A 134 2.80 -3.53 8.16
#